data_b7e23bd5424e1063634218fa687cbd80
#
_entry.id   b7e23bd5424e1063634218fa687cbd80
#
_cell.length_a   1.000
_cell.length_b   1.000
_cell.length_c   1.000
_cell.angle_alpha   90.00
_cell.angle_beta   90.00
_cell.angle_gamma   90.00
#
_symmetry.space_group_name_H-M   'P 1'
#
loop_
_entity.id
_entity.type
_entity.pdbx_description
1 polymer ?
#
loop_
_entity_poly.entity_id
_entity_poly.type
_entity_poly.pdbx_seq_one_letter_code
_entity_poly.pdbx_strand_id
1 'polypeptide(L)'
;KIILREQETIEQSGAGGKLVLLPTLGGQTALNTAMALHRSGVLERLDIEMIGANADAIERGEDRQLFKDAMIRIGLDVPASGVAHTLEEALEIAGDIGKFPLIIRPAYTLGGTGGGIAYNRDEFEEMIKHGLDLSPVTEVLVEESLLGWKEFEMEVMRDRADNCVIICSIENFDPMGVHTG
;
A
#
# COMPACT_ATOMS: atom_id res chain seq x y z
N LYS A 1 -14.57 -21.01 -12.26
CA LYS A 1 -14.30 -22.11 -13.23
C LYS A 1 -12.91 -22.73 -13.00
N ILE A 2 -11.82 -21.90 -12.98
CA ILE A 2 -10.45 -22.43 -12.81
C ILE A 2 -10.32 -23.17 -11.47
N ILE A 3 -10.69 -22.56 -10.35
CA ILE A 3 -10.63 -23.17 -9.02
C ILE A 3 -11.35 -24.53 -8.99
N LEU A 4 -12.56 -24.61 -9.51
CA LEU A 4 -13.33 -25.86 -9.54
C LEU A 4 -12.62 -26.95 -10.36
N ARG A 5 -12.03 -26.57 -11.49
CA ARG A 5 -11.26 -27.48 -12.32
C ARG A 5 -10.03 -28.02 -11.60
N GLU A 6 -9.30 -27.15 -10.88
CA GLU A 6 -8.12 -27.59 -10.13
C GLU A 6 -8.49 -28.49 -8.94
N GLN A 7 -9.61 -28.22 -8.26
CA GLN A 7 -10.13 -29.14 -7.23
C GLN A 7 -10.45 -30.50 -7.79
N GLU A 8 -11.19 -30.57 -8.93
CA GLU A 8 -11.47 -31.82 -9.61
C GLU A 8 -10.18 -32.56 -10.01
N THR A 9 -9.16 -31.84 -10.46
CA THR A 9 -7.86 -32.42 -10.83
C THR A 9 -7.17 -33.07 -9.63
N ILE A 10 -7.19 -32.39 -8.48
CA ILE A 10 -6.61 -32.91 -7.23
C ILE A 10 -7.36 -34.16 -6.78
N GLU A 11 -8.70 -34.15 -6.79
CA GLU A 11 -9.52 -35.29 -6.44
C GLU A 11 -9.25 -36.51 -7.34
N GLN A 12 -9.17 -36.27 -8.64
CA GLN A 12 -8.91 -37.34 -9.62
C GLN A 12 -7.50 -37.92 -9.55
N SER A 13 -6.54 -37.14 -9.11
CA SER A 13 -5.15 -37.59 -8.98
C SER A 13 -4.93 -38.61 -7.86
N GLY A 14 -5.84 -38.67 -6.88
CA GLY A 14 -5.70 -39.52 -5.69
C GLY A 14 -4.51 -39.19 -4.80
N ALA A 15 -3.79 -38.12 -5.09
CA ALA A 15 -2.59 -37.72 -4.35
C ALA A 15 -2.90 -37.18 -2.94
N GLY A 16 -4.15 -36.87 -2.67
CA GLY A 16 -4.57 -36.15 -1.47
C GLY A 16 -4.02 -34.72 -1.51
N GLY A 17 -4.59 -33.84 -0.71
CA GLY A 17 -4.14 -32.46 -0.62
C GLY A 17 -5.31 -31.48 -0.66
N LYS A 18 -5.01 -30.23 -0.33
CA LYS A 18 -5.96 -29.14 -0.32
C LYS A 18 -5.51 -28.06 -1.31
N LEU A 19 -6.43 -27.58 -2.12
CA LEU A 19 -6.16 -26.41 -2.95
C LEU A 19 -6.08 -25.17 -2.09
N VAL A 20 -5.04 -24.37 -2.29
CA VAL A 20 -4.82 -23.12 -1.59
C VAL A 20 -4.60 -21.98 -2.59
N LEU A 21 -4.84 -20.74 -2.18
CA LEU A 21 -4.60 -19.55 -2.98
C LEU A 21 -3.40 -18.79 -2.43
N LEU A 22 -2.36 -18.58 -3.25
CA LEU A 22 -1.21 -17.74 -2.93
C LEU A 22 -1.33 -16.40 -3.65
N PRO A 23 -1.81 -15.33 -3.00
CA PRO A 23 -2.08 -14.05 -3.64
C PRO A 23 -0.83 -13.18 -3.86
N THR A 24 0.28 -13.47 -3.17
CA THR A 24 1.47 -12.61 -3.13
C THR A 24 2.43 -12.80 -4.32
N LEU A 25 2.21 -13.81 -5.15
CA LEU A 25 2.97 -14.06 -6.39
C LEU A 25 2.11 -13.69 -7.61
N GLY A 26 2.29 -12.51 -8.16
CA GLY A 26 1.56 -12.05 -9.35
C GLY A 26 1.19 -10.57 -9.28
N GLY A 27 1.83 -9.83 -8.39
CA GLY A 27 1.66 -8.38 -8.23
C GLY A 27 0.22 -7.98 -7.90
N GLN A 28 -0.11 -6.74 -8.18
CA GLN A 28 -1.40 -6.12 -7.85
C GLN A 28 -2.60 -6.88 -8.46
N THR A 29 -2.43 -7.47 -9.63
CA THR A 29 -3.50 -8.26 -10.27
C THR A 29 -3.88 -9.48 -9.43
N ALA A 30 -2.90 -10.17 -8.85
CA ALA A 30 -3.16 -11.33 -7.99
C ALA A 30 -3.82 -10.90 -6.67
N LEU A 31 -3.33 -9.83 -6.03
CA LEU A 31 -3.92 -9.28 -4.81
C LEU A 31 -5.38 -8.87 -5.04
N ASN A 32 -5.65 -8.08 -6.08
CA ASN A 32 -7.00 -7.62 -6.41
C ASN A 32 -7.94 -8.79 -6.71
N THR A 33 -7.46 -9.82 -7.42
CA THR A 33 -8.25 -11.02 -7.74
C THR A 33 -8.57 -11.81 -6.48
N ALA A 34 -7.59 -12.02 -5.60
CA ALA A 34 -7.77 -12.73 -4.35
C ALA A 34 -8.77 -12.03 -3.43
N MET A 35 -8.66 -10.70 -3.29
CA MET A 35 -9.59 -9.89 -2.50
C MET A 35 -11.01 -9.91 -3.08
N ALA A 36 -11.17 -9.87 -4.41
CA ALA A 36 -12.48 -9.99 -5.04
C ALA A 36 -13.11 -11.38 -4.79
N LEU A 37 -12.32 -12.45 -4.86
CA LEU A 37 -12.77 -13.81 -4.55
C LEU A 37 -13.17 -13.96 -3.07
N HIS A 38 -12.39 -13.38 -2.16
CA HIS A 38 -12.69 -13.35 -0.73
C HIS A 38 -14.00 -12.61 -0.45
N ARG A 39 -14.13 -11.36 -0.92
CA ARG A 39 -15.33 -10.53 -0.71
C ARG A 39 -16.60 -11.13 -1.31
N SER A 40 -16.49 -11.90 -2.40
CA SER A 40 -17.62 -12.62 -3.00
C SER A 40 -18.01 -13.92 -2.28
N GLY A 41 -17.28 -14.31 -1.22
CA GLY A 41 -17.49 -15.56 -0.48
C GLY A 41 -17.14 -16.83 -1.26
N VAL A 42 -16.49 -16.70 -2.41
CA VAL A 42 -16.10 -17.86 -3.24
C VAL A 42 -15.08 -18.73 -2.53
N LEU A 43 -14.10 -18.15 -1.89
CA LEU A 43 -13.04 -18.88 -1.19
C LEU A 43 -13.61 -19.69 -0.02
N GLU A 44 -14.48 -19.08 0.77
CA GLU A 44 -15.16 -19.77 1.88
C GLU A 44 -16.03 -20.92 1.41
N ARG A 45 -16.88 -20.68 0.40
CA ARG A 45 -17.76 -21.74 -0.18
C ARG A 45 -17.00 -22.94 -0.73
N LEU A 46 -15.80 -22.74 -1.25
CA LEU A 46 -14.98 -23.79 -1.85
C LEU A 46 -13.89 -24.31 -0.90
N ASP A 47 -13.90 -23.89 0.35
CA ASP A 47 -12.89 -24.23 1.37
C ASP A 47 -11.44 -23.96 0.88
N ILE A 48 -11.23 -22.80 0.25
CA ILE A 48 -9.93 -22.36 -0.25
C ILE A 48 -9.28 -21.42 0.77
N GLU A 49 -8.16 -21.83 1.31
CA GLU A 49 -7.36 -21.01 2.21
C GLU A 49 -6.43 -20.07 1.43
N MET A 50 -6.33 -18.81 1.85
CA MET A 50 -5.29 -17.90 1.39
C MET A 50 -4.03 -18.12 2.22
N ILE A 51 -2.91 -18.43 1.54
CA ILE A 51 -1.59 -18.63 2.15
C ILE A 51 -0.64 -17.50 1.78
N GLY A 52 0.42 -17.31 2.56
CA GLY A 52 1.36 -16.19 2.39
C GLY A 52 0.86 -14.90 3.02
N ALA A 53 -0.33 -14.43 2.62
CA ALA A 53 -1.04 -13.35 3.28
C ALA A 53 -2.54 -13.61 3.27
N ASN A 54 -3.21 -13.38 4.40
CA ASN A 54 -4.66 -13.43 4.49
C ASN A 54 -5.29 -12.10 4.04
N ALA A 55 -6.62 -12.07 3.91
CA ALA A 55 -7.35 -10.89 3.46
C ALA A 55 -7.11 -9.66 4.34
N ASP A 56 -7.10 -9.83 5.66
CA ASP A 56 -6.87 -8.74 6.61
C ASP A 56 -5.46 -8.15 6.49
N ALA A 57 -4.45 -9.00 6.25
CA ALA A 57 -3.08 -8.55 6.06
C ALA A 57 -2.93 -7.78 4.74
N ILE A 58 -3.57 -8.25 3.67
CA ILE A 58 -3.58 -7.56 2.38
C ILE A 58 -4.28 -6.20 2.53
N GLU A 59 -5.44 -6.14 3.15
CA GLU A 59 -6.20 -4.90 3.32
C GLU A 59 -5.40 -3.87 4.13
N ARG A 60 -4.75 -4.28 5.22
CA ARG A 60 -3.86 -3.39 5.99
C ARG A 60 -2.64 -2.92 5.21
N GLY A 61 -2.11 -3.74 4.32
CA GLY A 61 -0.95 -3.36 3.51
C GLY A 61 -1.31 -2.43 2.35
N GLU A 62 -2.50 -2.57 1.79
CA GLU A 62 -2.97 -1.81 0.64
C GLU A 62 -3.67 -0.50 1.02
N ASP A 63 -4.34 -0.46 2.16
CA ASP A 63 -5.03 0.74 2.66
C ASP A 63 -4.07 1.59 3.50
N ARG A 64 -3.82 2.81 3.04
CA ARG A 64 -2.86 3.73 3.67
C ARG A 64 -3.25 4.09 5.11
N GLN A 65 -4.54 4.28 5.38
CA GLN A 65 -4.99 4.65 6.73
C GLN A 65 -4.88 3.47 7.68
N LEU A 66 -5.30 2.27 7.25
CA LEU A 66 -5.16 1.06 8.05
C LEU A 66 -3.69 0.72 8.32
N PHE A 67 -2.81 0.94 7.33
CA PHE A 67 -1.37 0.79 7.52
C PHE A 67 -0.82 1.78 8.53
N LYS A 68 -1.13 3.07 8.38
CA LYS A 68 -0.73 4.14 9.31
C LYS A 68 -1.15 3.81 10.75
N ASP A 69 -2.42 3.45 10.94
CA ASP A 69 -2.96 3.09 12.25
C ASP A 69 -2.28 1.86 12.85
N ALA A 70 -1.94 0.88 12.01
CA ALA A 70 -1.20 -0.30 12.44
C ALA A 70 0.22 0.05 12.90
N MET A 71 0.93 0.93 12.16
CA MET A 71 2.29 1.37 12.54
C MET A 71 2.27 2.16 13.86
N ILE A 72 1.36 3.11 14.01
CA ILE A 72 1.20 3.87 15.25
C ILE A 72 0.89 2.93 16.43
N ARG A 73 0.03 1.95 16.24
CA ARG A 73 -0.35 0.98 17.29
C ARG A 73 0.83 0.16 17.81
N ILE A 74 1.78 -0.16 16.95
CA ILE A 74 3.01 -0.89 17.33
C ILE A 74 4.16 0.03 17.75
N GLY A 75 3.91 1.35 17.83
CA GLY A 75 4.88 2.34 18.32
C GLY A 75 5.92 2.78 17.28
N LEU A 76 5.61 2.62 15.99
CA LEU A 76 6.44 3.13 14.91
C LEU A 76 5.92 4.49 14.43
N ASP A 77 6.84 5.37 14.11
CA ASP A 77 6.53 6.65 13.49
C ASP A 77 6.21 6.46 12.00
N VAL A 78 5.37 7.34 11.50
CA VAL A 78 5.05 7.47 10.07
C VAL A 78 5.19 8.93 9.67
N PRO A 79 5.47 9.24 8.40
CA PRO A 79 5.50 10.62 7.94
C PRO A 79 4.21 11.34 8.28
N ALA A 80 4.33 12.56 8.81
CA ALA A 80 3.17 13.38 9.07
C ALA A 80 2.46 13.67 7.74
N SER A 81 1.14 13.48 7.71
CA SER A 81 0.38 13.59 6.46
C SER A 81 -1.08 13.93 6.74
N GLY A 82 -1.73 14.56 5.76
CA GLY A 82 -3.15 14.84 5.78
C GLY A 82 -3.72 14.91 4.37
N VAL A 83 -5.02 14.69 4.27
CA VAL A 83 -5.79 14.80 3.03
C VAL A 83 -6.47 16.16 2.99
N ALA A 84 -6.39 16.87 1.87
CA ALA A 84 -7.01 18.17 1.66
C ALA A 84 -7.87 18.17 0.39
N HIS A 85 -9.01 18.85 0.47
CA HIS A 85 -9.94 19.10 -0.64
C HIS A 85 -9.96 20.58 -1.05
N THR A 86 -9.30 21.42 -0.25
CA THR A 86 -9.15 22.85 -0.52
C THR A 86 -7.71 23.30 -0.25
N LEU A 87 -7.36 24.48 -0.78
CA LEU A 87 -6.07 25.10 -0.49
C LEU A 87 -5.92 25.45 0.99
N GLU A 88 -6.99 25.91 1.63
CA GLU A 88 -7.02 26.28 3.04
C GLU A 88 -6.70 25.06 3.93
N GLU A 89 -7.37 23.93 3.70
CA GLU A 89 -7.08 22.66 4.41
C GLU A 89 -5.63 22.21 4.19
N ALA A 90 -5.13 22.32 2.97
CA ALA A 90 -3.74 21.97 2.67
C ALA A 90 -2.73 22.86 3.42
N LEU A 91 -3.03 24.15 3.55
CA LEU A 91 -2.19 25.10 4.31
C LEU A 91 -2.22 24.81 5.82
N GLU A 92 -3.35 24.40 6.38
CA GLU A 92 -3.44 23.97 7.78
C GLU A 92 -2.57 22.73 8.01
N ILE A 93 -2.68 21.71 7.13
CA ILE A 93 -1.84 20.51 7.22
C ILE A 93 -0.34 20.85 7.10
N ALA A 94 0.02 21.72 6.15
CA ALA A 94 1.41 22.18 6.02
C ALA A 94 1.91 22.93 7.26
N GLY A 95 1.03 23.70 7.92
CA GLY A 95 1.30 24.36 9.19
C GLY A 95 1.54 23.37 10.33
N ASP A 96 0.74 22.31 10.41
CA ASP A 96 0.88 21.25 11.41
C ASP A 96 2.16 20.44 11.22
N ILE A 97 2.55 20.15 9.97
CA ILE A 97 3.84 19.51 9.66
C ILE A 97 5.01 20.45 9.99
N GLY A 98 4.85 21.74 9.78
CA GLY A 98 5.74 22.81 10.24
C GLY A 98 7.08 22.94 9.54
N LYS A 99 7.32 22.20 8.43
CA LYS A 99 8.59 22.25 7.68
C LYS A 99 8.41 21.92 6.20
N PHE A 100 9.32 22.42 5.40
CA PHE A 100 9.52 22.02 4.00
C PHE A 100 10.79 21.16 3.85
N PRO A 101 10.93 20.35 2.81
CA PRO A 101 9.98 20.15 1.71
C PRO A 101 8.76 19.30 2.10
N LEU A 102 7.68 19.46 1.33
CA LEU A 102 6.45 18.67 1.43
C LEU A 102 6.20 17.92 0.13
N ILE A 103 5.64 16.71 0.23
CA ILE A 103 5.21 15.91 -0.90
C ILE A 103 3.72 16.14 -1.14
N ILE A 104 3.33 16.32 -2.39
CA ILE A 104 1.95 16.49 -2.83
C ILE A 104 1.62 15.37 -3.79
N ARG A 105 0.51 14.66 -3.52
CA ARG A 105 0.04 13.56 -4.36
C ARG A 105 -1.46 13.71 -4.62
N PRO A 106 -1.86 14.15 -5.81
CA PRO A 106 -3.27 14.17 -6.18
C PRO A 106 -3.85 12.76 -6.18
N ALA A 107 -5.08 12.62 -5.69
CA ALA A 107 -5.77 11.34 -5.65
C ALA A 107 -6.22 10.92 -7.06
N TYR A 108 -6.15 9.62 -7.33
CA TYR A 108 -6.63 8.99 -8.57
C TYR A 108 -6.00 9.52 -9.87
N THR A 109 -4.78 10.07 -9.81
CA THR A 109 -4.04 10.45 -11.02
C THR A 109 -3.12 9.32 -11.48
N LEU A 110 -2.98 9.15 -12.79
CA LEU A 110 -2.12 8.13 -13.38
C LEU A 110 -0.66 8.59 -13.40
N GLY A 111 0.26 7.70 -13.02
CA GLY A 111 1.70 7.92 -13.16
C GLY A 111 2.25 9.09 -12.34
N GLY A 112 1.59 9.49 -11.25
CA GLY A 112 2.04 10.59 -10.40
C GLY A 112 1.81 11.97 -11.00
N THR A 113 0.97 12.09 -12.02
CA THR A 113 0.65 13.37 -12.70
C THR A 113 0.11 14.39 -11.70
N GLY A 114 0.68 15.59 -11.71
CA GLY A 114 0.33 16.70 -10.81
C GLY A 114 0.88 16.59 -9.39
N GLY A 115 1.57 15.49 -9.07
CA GLY A 115 2.30 15.33 -7.82
C GLY A 115 3.72 15.86 -7.90
N GLY A 116 4.35 16.06 -6.74
CA GLY A 116 5.73 16.51 -6.67
C GLY A 116 6.15 16.91 -5.27
N ILE A 117 7.30 17.56 -5.20
CA ILE A 117 7.90 18.04 -3.96
C ILE A 117 7.93 19.57 -4.00
N ALA A 118 7.30 20.20 -3.02
CA ALA A 118 7.35 21.64 -2.82
C ALA A 118 8.43 21.97 -1.79
N TYR A 119 9.34 22.84 -2.14
CA TYR A 119 10.45 23.25 -1.27
C TYR A 119 10.17 24.54 -0.48
N ASN A 120 9.12 25.24 -0.84
CA ASN A 120 8.67 26.45 -0.18
C ASN A 120 7.16 26.64 -0.34
N ARG A 121 6.64 27.66 0.34
CA ARG A 121 5.20 27.93 0.37
C ARG A 121 4.62 28.29 -1.00
N ASP A 122 5.32 29.06 -1.80
CA ASP A 122 4.80 29.52 -3.10
C ASP A 122 4.64 28.33 -4.07
N GLU A 123 5.66 27.48 -4.15
CA GLU A 123 5.60 26.21 -4.89
C GLU A 123 4.47 25.32 -4.38
N PHE A 124 4.31 25.22 -3.05
CA PHE A 124 3.27 24.42 -2.42
C PHE A 124 1.87 24.88 -2.84
N GLU A 125 1.58 26.18 -2.75
CA GLU A 125 0.26 26.72 -3.12
C GLU A 125 -0.06 26.50 -4.59
N GLU A 126 0.93 26.66 -5.48
CA GLU A 126 0.78 26.40 -6.91
C GLU A 126 0.48 24.92 -7.20
N MET A 127 1.27 24.02 -6.58
CA MET A 127 1.11 22.59 -6.75
C MET A 127 -0.20 22.06 -6.17
N ILE A 128 -0.67 22.57 -5.04
CA ILE A 128 -1.96 22.19 -4.44
C ILE A 128 -3.11 22.57 -5.39
N LYS A 129 -3.12 23.82 -5.90
CA LYS A 129 -4.16 24.26 -6.86
C LYS A 129 -4.20 23.36 -8.08
N HIS A 130 -3.03 23.10 -8.66
CA HIS A 130 -2.92 22.23 -9.83
C HIS A 130 -3.33 20.78 -9.52
N GLY A 131 -2.94 20.25 -8.37
CA GLY A 131 -3.27 18.89 -7.93
C GLY A 131 -4.76 18.68 -7.67
N LEU A 132 -5.43 19.67 -7.06
CA LEU A 132 -6.88 19.66 -6.83
C LEU A 132 -7.65 19.70 -8.17
N ASP A 133 -7.17 20.48 -9.13
CA ASP A 133 -7.78 20.57 -10.47
C ASP A 133 -7.63 19.26 -11.27
N LEU A 134 -6.51 18.56 -11.11
CA LEU A 134 -6.25 17.30 -11.81
C LEU A 134 -6.92 16.09 -11.16
N SER A 135 -7.18 16.14 -9.86
CA SER A 135 -7.82 15.04 -9.14
C SER A 135 -9.31 14.95 -9.51
N PRO A 136 -9.79 13.83 -10.04
CA PRO A 136 -11.20 13.66 -10.37
C PRO A 136 -12.15 13.71 -9.16
N VAL A 137 -11.61 13.62 -7.96
CA VAL A 137 -12.34 13.72 -6.69
C VAL A 137 -11.97 14.99 -5.90
N THR A 138 -11.20 15.91 -6.51
CA THR A 138 -10.74 17.15 -5.88
C THR A 138 -10.08 16.89 -4.53
N GLU A 139 -9.07 16.01 -4.54
CA GLU A 139 -8.38 15.56 -3.33
C GLU A 139 -6.87 15.49 -3.55
N VAL A 140 -6.10 15.98 -2.60
CA VAL A 140 -4.64 15.85 -2.56
C VAL A 140 -4.20 15.33 -1.19
N LEU A 141 -3.22 14.45 -1.19
CA LEU A 141 -2.45 14.11 0.00
C LEU A 141 -1.27 15.07 0.13
N VAL A 142 -1.13 15.66 1.29
CA VAL A 142 0.06 16.44 1.72
C VAL A 142 0.83 15.61 2.72
N GLU A 143 2.12 15.43 2.51
CA GLU A 143 2.94 14.55 3.31
C GLU A 143 4.32 15.17 3.60
N GLU A 144 4.84 14.92 4.79
CA GLU A 144 6.21 15.24 5.17
C GLU A 144 7.20 14.56 4.22
N SER A 145 8.16 15.30 3.70
CA SER A 145 9.21 14.73 2.86
C SER A 145 10.32 14.12 3.71
N LEU A 146 10.70 12.90 3.38
CA LEU A 146 11.84 12.18 3.96
C LEU A 146 13.08 12.23 3.04
N LEU A 147 13.19 13.24 2.18
CA LEU A 147 14.38 13.42 1.34
C LEU A 147 15.65 13.46 2.19
N GLY A 148 16.65 12.69 1.75
CA GLY A 148 17.93 12.54 2.47
C GLY A 148 17.93 11.46 3.56
N TRP A 149 16.80 10.81 3.82
CA TRP A 149 16.76 9.61 4.64
C TRP A 149 17.26 8.41 3.83
N LYS A 150 17.81 7.43 4.54
CA LYS A 150 18.11 6.12 3.95
C LYS A 150 16.86 5.26 3.96
N GLU A 151 16.66 4.51 2.91
CA GLU A 151 15.56 3.55 2.76
C GLU A 151 16.09 2.13 2.88
N PHE A 152 15.43 1.34 3.71
CA PHE A 152 15.74 -0.06 3.91
C PHE A 152 14.48 -0.90 3.75
N GLU A 153 14.62 -2.00 3.04
CA GLU A 153 13.60 -3.04 2.96
C GLU A 153 14.05 -4.28 3.74
N MET A 154 13.11 -5.02 4.27
CA MET A 154 13.38 -6.29 4.94
C MET A 154 12.52 -7.38 4.34
N GLU A 155 13.16 -8.47 3.95
CA GLU A 155 12.46 -9.70 3.61
C GLU A 155 12.20 -10.48 4.89
N VAL A 156 10.92 -10.69 5.18
CA VAL A 156 10.47 -11.33 6.43
C VAL A 156 9.61 -12.54 6.10
N MET A 157 9.92 -13.67 6.73
CA MET A 157 9.12 -14.89 6.65
C MET A 157 8.54 -15.22 8.02
N ARG A 158 7.25 -15.52 8.08
CA ARG A 158 6.54 -15.92 9.30
C ARG A 158 5.72 -17.16 9.04
N ASP A 159 5.84 -18.14 9.94
CA ASP A 159 5.06 -19.40 9.86
C ASP A 159 3.79 -19.35 10.71
N ARG A 160 3.01 -20.43 10.67
CA ARG A 160 1.76 -20.54 11.46
C ARG A 160 1.98 -20.72 12.96
N ALA A 161 3.19 -21.09 13.37
CA ALA A 161 3.57 -21.22 14.78
C ALA A 161 4.12 -19.90 15.34
N ASP A 162 4.01 -18.82 14.56
CA ASP A 162 4.46 -17.48 14.93
C ASP A 162 5.98 -17.30 14.96
N ASN A 163 6.73 -18.21 14.37
CA ASN A 163 8.16 -18.01 14.17
C ASN A 163 8.37 -16.97 13.07
N CYS A 164 9.19 -15.97 13.37
CA CYS A 164 9.51 -14.88 12.46
C CYS A 164 11.01 -14.87 12.17
N VAL A 165 11.36 -14.90 10.89
CA VAL A 165 12.75 -14.87 10.42
C VAL A 165 12.93 -13.69 9.47
N ILE A 166 13.93 -12.86 9.73
CA ILE A 166 14.40 -11.84 8.81
C ILE A 166 15.43 -12.51 7.88
N ILE A 167 15.10 -12.63 6.61
CA ILE A 167 15.96 -13.28 5.60
C ILE A 167 17.13 -12.37 5.26
N CYS A 168 16.83 -11.11 4.94
CA CYS A 168 17.85 -10.10 4.63
C CYS A 168 17.29 -8.69 4.87
N SER A 169 18.21 -7.73 4.92
CA SER A 169 17.95 -6.30 4.84
C SER A 169 18.62 -5.76 3.59
N ILE A 170 17.87 -4.98 2.81
CA ILE A 170 18.31 -4.39 1.55
C ILE A 170 18.32 -2.88 1.74
N GLU A 171 19.47 -2.23 1.51
CA GLU A 171 19.56 -0.78 1.44
C GLU A 171 19.25 -0.33 0.01
N ASN A 172 18.27 0.53 -0.15
CA ASN A 172 17.98 1.17 -1.42
C ASN A 172 18.90 2.38 -1.61
N PHE A 173 19.64 2.39 -2.72
CA PHE A 173 20.57 3.48 -3.04
C PHE A 173 19.92 4.64 -3.80
N ASP A 174 18.71 4.45 -4.30
CA ASP A 174 17.95 5.51 -4.95
C ASP A 174 17.47 6.54 -3.91
N PRO A 175 17.23 7.79 -4.31
CA PRO A 175 16.65 8.78 -3.43
C PRO A 175 15.30 8.30 -2.86
N MET A 176 15.07 8.58 -1.57
CA MET A 176 13.82 8.21 -0.89
C MET A 176 12.58 8.61 -1.69
N GLY A 177 11.68 7.65 -1.92
CA GLY A 177 10.44 7.84 -2.68
C GLY A 177 10.56 7.62 -4.19
N VAL A 178 11.75 7.28 -4.69
CA VAL A 178 11.96 6.72 -6.02
C VAL A 178 11.75 5.21 -5.94
N HIS A 179 11.38 4.59 -7.05
CA HIS A 179 11.06 3.16 -7.09
C HIS A 179 12.18 2.29 -6.51
N THR A 180 11.78 1.45 -5.54
CA THR A 180 12.65 0.42 -4.98
C THR A 180 12.56 -0.83 -5.85
N GLY A 181 13.67 -1.36 -6.27
CA GLY A 181 13.67 -2.57 -7.09
C GLY A 181 14.98 -3.31 -7.07
#